data_fb45117650ae22d4c494123850f67631
#
_entry.id   fb45117650ae22d4c494123850f67631
#
_cell.length_a   1.000
_cell.length_b   1.000
_cell.length_c   1.000
_cell.angle_alpha   90.00
_cell.angle_beta   90.00
_cell.angle_gamma   90.00
#
_symmetry.space_group_name_H-M   'P 1'
#
loop_
_entity.id
_entity.type
_entity.pdbx_description
1 polymer ?
#
loop_
_entity_poly.entity_id
_entity_poly.type
_entity_poly.pdbx_seq_one_letter_code
_entity_poly.pdbx_strand_id
1 'polypeptide(L)'
;MRDSRTSTHLLLVARAFGANGVLYTGRVDKALEERVQKVVDDWGGSFKMEYCNDWKSAVKEWRSNGGEIIHLTMYGLPIQKVIERIRLSPKPKLVVVGGSKVPSEMYELANWNISITSQPHSEIAALSVFLHEFFEGKELIKHFDRAKMKIVPQKQGKKIIVED
;
A
#
# COMPACT_ATOMS: atom_id res chain seq x y z
N MET A 1 -13.08 13.17 7.45
CA MET A 1 -12.23 13.62 6.33
C MET A 1 -10.81 13.17 6.63
N ARG A 2 -10.18 12.34 5.81
CA ARG A 2 -8.77 11.97 6.04
C ARG A 2 -7.91 13.18 5.72
N ASP A 3 -6.93 13.49 6.58
CA ASP A 3 -5.96 14.55 6.32
C ASP A 3 -5.19 14.21 5.02
N SER A 4 -5.06 15.18 4.12
CA SER A 4 -4.33 15.02 2.84
C SER A 4 -2.87 14.57 3.06
N ARG A 5 -2.29 14.95 4.19
CA ARG A 5 -0.96 14.53 4.63
C ARG A 5 -0.91 13.02 4.89
N THR A 6 -1.88 12.48 5.65
CA THR A 6 -1.96 11.04 5.93
C THR A 6 -2.12 10.23 4.64
N SER A 7 -2.95 10.69 3.70
CA SER A 7 -3.11 10.04 2.39
C SER A 7 -1.79 10.02 1.61
N THR A 8 -1.09 11.16 1.53
CA THR A 8 0.22 11.23 0.86
C THR A 8 1.21 10.22 1.46
N HIS A 9 1.35 10.19 2.78
CA HIS A 9 2.28 9.27 3.45
C HIS A 9 1.91 7.80 3.22
N LEU A 10 0.63 7.47 3.23
CA LEU A 10 0.16 6.11 2.95
C LEU A 10 0.58 5.64 1.54
N LEU A 11 0.42 6.51 0.53
CA LEU A 11 0.80 6.21 -0.84
C LEU A 11 2.31 6.09 -1.03
N LEU A 12 3.08 6.96 -0.38
CA LEU A 12 4.55 6.87 -0.39
C LEU A 12 5.04 5.57 0.25
N VAL A 13 4.42 5.14 1.35
CA VAL A 13 4.72 3.85 1.97
C VAL A 13 4.36 2.69 1.05
N ALA A 14 3.15 2.69 0.47
CA ALA A 14 2.75 1.65 -0.47
C ALA A 14 3.78 1.48 -1.59
N ARG A 15 4.20 2.59 -2.22
CA ARG A 15 5.22 2.59 -3.27
C ARG A 15 6.58 2.08 -2.75
N ALA A 16 7.09 2.67 -1.67
CA ALA A 16 8.41 2.35 -1.13
C ALA A 16 8.52 0.88 -0.68
N PHE A 17 7.44 0.32 -0.16
CA PHE A 17 7.36 -1.05 0.32
C PHE A 17 6.88 -2.05 -0.75
N GLY A 18 6.90 -1.68 -2.01
CA GLY A 18 6.82 -2.63 -3.12
C GLY A 18 5.45 -2.88 -3.72
N ALA A 19 4.40 -2.15 -3.33
CA ALA A 19 3.13 -2.20 -4.04
C ALA A 19 3.28 -1.71 -5.49
N ASN A 20 2.52 -2.30 -6.41
CA ASN A 20 2.55 -1.96 -7.83
C ASN A 20 1.74 -0.71 -8.18
N GLY A 21 0.77 -0.36 -7.34
CA GLY A 21 -0.08 0.79 -7.53
C GLY A 21 -1.11 0.94 -6.43
N VAL A 22 -2.00 1.89 -6.61
CA VAL A 22 -3.08 2.20 -5.68
C VAL A 22 -4.37 2.58 -6.41
N LEU A 23 -5.47 2.07 -5.90
CA LEU A 23 -6.80 2.62 -6.15
C LEU A 23 -7.20 3.47 -4.95
N TYR A 24 -7.56 4.73 -5.18
CA TYR A 24 -8.03 5.58 -4.09
C TYR A 24 -9.46 6.06 -4.35
N THR A 25 -10.22 6.25 -3.28
CA THR A 25 -11.63 6.62 -3.33
C THR A 25 -11.92 7.89 -2.54
N GLY A 26 -13.10 8.42 -2.71
CA GLY A 26 -13.56 9.61 -2.04
C GLY A 26 -13.49 10.83 -2.95
N ARG A 27 -12.75 11.86 -2.58
CA ARG A 27 -12.60 13.07 -3.41
C ARG A 27 -11.40 12.94 -4.34
N VAL A 28 -11.59 13.29 -5.61
CA VAL A 28 -10.47 13.41 -6.56
C VAL A 28 -9.49 14.47 -6.06
N ASP A 29 -8.22 14.12 -5.96
CA ASP A 29 -7.15 15.01 -5.48
C ASP A 29 -5.99 15.01 -6.48
N LYS A 30 -6.07 15.92 -7.45
CA LYS A 30 -5.04 16.09 -8.49
C LYS A 30 -3.68 16.47 -7.92
N ALA A 31 -3.65 17.29 -6.85
CA ALA A 31 -2.41 17.66 -6.20
C ALA A 31 -1.73 16.48 -5.50
N LEU A 32 -2.52 15.51 -4.99
CA LEU A 32 -2.00 14.24 -4.47
C LEU A 32 -1.41 13.39 -5.59
N GLU A 33 -2.12 13.25 -6.71
CA GLU A 33 -1.66 12.50 -7.88
C GLU A 33 -0.33 13.05 -8.40
N GLU A 34 -0.23 14.36 -8.58
CA GLU A 34 0.99 15.06 -9.04
C GLU A 34 2.18 14.86 -8.08
N ARG A 35 1.95 14.96 -6.77
CA ARG A 35 3.00 14.72 -5.76
C ARG A 35 3.54 13.30 -5.81
N VAL A 36 2.66 12.30 -5.94
CA VAL A 36 3.07 10.91 -6.01
C VAL A 36 3.77 10.62 -7.33
N GLN A 37 3.24 11.16 -8.45
CA GLN A 37 3.88 11.02 -9.76
C GLN A 37 5.28 11.62 -9.78
N LYS A 38 5.48 12.81 -9.20
CA LYS A 38 6.80 13.40 -9.07
C LYS A 38 7.79 12.50 -8.34
N VAL A 39 7.35 11.83 -7.28
CA VAL A 39 8.20 10.86 -6.56
C VAL A 39 8.54 9.66 -7.45
N VAL A 40 7.59 9.17 -8.26
CA VAL A 40 7.85 8.08 -9.22
C VAL A 40 8.86 8.52 -10.27
N ASP A 41 8.73 9.74 -10.80
CA ASP A 41 9.63 10.28 -11.83
C ASP A 41 11.06 10.48 -11.32
N ASP A 42 11.21 10.93 -10.07
CA ASP A 42 12.51 11.18 -9.46
C ASP A 42 13.18 9.88 -8.95
N TRP A 43 12.40 8.99 -8.35
CA TRP A 43 12.90 7.80 -7.64
C TRP A 43 12.65 6.47 -8.35
N GLY A 44 12.07 6.51 -9.55
CA GLY A 44 11.88 5.36 -10.42
C GLY A 44 10.71 4.44 -10.04
N GLY A 45 10.65 3.31 -10.73
CA GLY A 45 9.58 2.32 -10.59
C GLY A 45 8.37 2.60 -11.47
N SER A 46 7.33 1.79 -11.33
CA SER A 46 6.11 1.82 -12.16
C SER A 46 4.84 1.88 -11.32
N PHE A 47 4.88 2.63 -10.22
CA PHE A 47 3.74 2.75 -9.33
C PHE A 47 2.61 3.53 -10.02
N LYS A 48 1.46 2.88 -10.17
CA LYS A 48 0.28 3.47 -10.80
C LYS A 48 -0.69 3.98 -9.75
N MET A 49 -1.28 5.13 -10.01
CA MET A 49 -2.31 5.71 -9.16
C MET A 49 -3.59 5.92 -9.96
N GLU A 50 -4.71 5.42 -9.46
CA GLU A 50 -5.99 5.49 -10.14
C GLU A 50 -7.10 5.87 -9.15
N TYR A 51 -7.94 6.82 -9.58
CA TYR A 51 -9.15 7.17 -8.83
C TYR A 51 -10.26 6.17 -9.11
N CYS A 52 -10.91 5.72 -8.05
CA CYS A 52 -12.07 4.84 -8.11
C CYS A 52 -13.28 5.50 -7.44
N ASN A 53 -14.33 5.74 -8.20
CA ASN A 53 -15.54 6.36 -7.66
C ASN A 53 -16.37 5.39 -6.79
N ASP A 54 -16.37 4.10 -7.15
CA ASP A 54 -17.11 3.05 -6.44
C ASP A 54 -16.18 1.93 -5.99
N TRP A 55 -15.77 2.01 -4.74
CA TRP A 55 -14.91 1.00 -4.12
C TRP A 55 -15.53 -0.41 -4.12
N LYS A 56 -16.88 -0.53 -3.99
CA LYS A 56 -17.54 -1.84 -3.98
C LYS A 56 -17.40 -2.54 -5.32
N SER A 57 -17.64 -1.82 -6.40
CA SER A 57 -17.45 -2.35 -7.75
C SER A 57 -16.02 -2.74 -8.01
N ALA A 58 -15.04 -1.90 -7.63
CA ALA A 58 -13.63 -2.23 -7.80
C ALA A 58 -13.21 -3.49 -7.02
N VAL A 59 -13.66 -3.64 -5.78
CA VAL A 59 -13.38 -4.83 -4.95
C VAL A 59 -14.01 -6.08 -5.56
N LYS A 60 -15.25 -6.00 -6.01
CA LYS A 60 -15.95 -7.12 -6.65
C LYS A 60 -15.29 -7.52 -7.97
N GLU A 61 -14.91 -6.56 -8.78
CA GLU A 61 -14.20 -6.79 -10.04
C GLU A 61 -12.84 -7.46 -9.81
N TRP A 62 -12.04 -6.94 -8.85
CA TRP A 62 -10.77 -7.57 -8.47
C TRP A 62 -10.94 -9.02 -8.08
N ARG A 63 -11.95 -9.31 -7.27
CA ARG A 63 -12.25 -10.67 -6.83
C ARG A 63 -12.75 -11.57 -7.98
N SER A 64 -13.60 -11.06 -8.87
CA SER A 64 -14.11 -11.81 -10.04
C SER A 64 -13.00 -12.15 -11.03
N ASN A 65 -11.96 -11.31 -11.10
CA ASN A 65 -10.76 -11.54 -11.89
C ASN A 65 -9.72 -12.45 -11.19
N GLY A 66 -10.12 -13.13 -10.13
CA GLY A 66 -9.30 -14.12 -9.43
C GLY A 66 -8.36 -13.54 -8.36
N GLY A 67 -8.48 -12.25 -8.03
CA GLY A 67 -7.69 -11.64 -6.98
C GLY A 67 -8.20 -11.93 -5.56
N GLU A 68 -7.37 -11.69 -4.57
CA GLU A 68 -7.70 -11.76 -3.15
C GLU A 68 -7.76 -10.36 -2.53
N ILE A 69 -8.73 -10.17 -1.65
CA ILE A 69 -8.95 -8.93 -0.90
C ILE A 69 -8.41 -9.11 0.52
N ILE A 70 -7.47 -8.28 0.89
CA ILE A 70 -6.87 -8.23 2.23
C ILE A 70 -7.31 -6.92 2.90
N HIS A 71 -8.17 -7.00 3.88
CA HIS A 71 -8.62 -5.81 4.63
C HIS A 71 -7.85 -5.69 5.94
N LEU A 72 -7.10 -4.60 6.10
CA LEU A 72 -6.37 -4.30 7.33
C LEU A 72 -7.30 -3.62 8.33
N THR A 73 -7.54 -4.28 9.44
CA THR A 73 -8.45 -3.83 10.49
C THR A 73 -8.04 -4.39 11.84
N MET A 74 -8.16 -3.62 12.91
CA MET A 74 -7.84 -4.09 14.26
C MET A 74 -8.72 -5.25 14.75
N TYR A 75 -9.84 -5.49 14.08
CA TYR A 75 -10.79 -6.57 14.42
C TYR A 75 -10.51 -7.89 13.69
N GLY A 76 -9.49 -7.93 12.85
CA GLY A 76 -9.15 -9.09 12.04
C GLY A 76 -8.35 -10.17 12.78
N LEU A 77 -8.03 -11.22 12.04
CA LEU A 77 -7.13 -12.26 12.52
C LEU A 77 -5.70 -11.70 12.67
N PRO A 78 -4.96 -12.06 13.73
CA PRO A 78 -3.57 -11.67 13.86
C PRO A 78 -2.75 -12.10 12.63
N ILE A 79 -1.97 -11.17 12.08
CA ILE A 79 -1.17 -11.40 10.87
C ILE A 79 -0.29 -12.63 10.96
N GLN A 80 0.33 -12.90 12.13
CA GLN A 80 1.21 -14.05 12.35
C GLN A 80 0.53 -15.40 12.13
N LYS A 81 -0.80 -15.46 12.23
CA LYS A 81 -1.57 -16.70 12.03
C LYS A 81 -1.92 -16.98 10.58
N VAL A 82 -1.83 -15.98 9.70
CA VAL A 82 -2.39 -16.07 8.34
C VAL A 82 -1.43 -15.69 7.22
N ILE A 83 -0.35 -14.98 7.53
CA ILE A 83 0.53 -14.38 6.52
C ILE A 83 1.17 -15.42 5.59
N GLU A 84 1.57 -16.59 6.11
CA GLU A 84 2.14 -17.66 5.28
C GLU A 84 1.14 -18.16 4.24
N ARG A 85 -0.12 -18.35 4.63
CA ARG A 85 -1.17 -18.79 3.70
C ARG A 85 -1.43 -17.75 2.60
N ILE A 86 -1.34 -16.48 2.96
CA ILE A 86 -1.52 -15.37 2.02
C ILE A 86 -0.34 -15.31 1.03
N ARG A 87 0.89 -15.52 1.50
CA ARG A 87 2.09 -15.58 0.65
C ARG A 87 2.05 -16.73 -0.34
N LEU A 88 1.63 -17.91 0.12
CA LEU A 88 1.56 -19.13 -0.69
C LEU A 88 0.51 -19.06 -1.80
N SER A 89 -0.49 -18.22 -1.67
CA SER A 89 -1.50 -18.03 -2.71
C SER A 89 -0.91 -17.25 -3.89
N PRO A 90 -0.94 -17.77 -5.12
CA PRO A 90 -0.43 -17.10 -6.32
C PRO A 90 -1.32 -15.95 -6.82
N LYS A 91 -2.49 -15.78 -6.23
CA LYS A 91 -3.46 -14.76 -6.63
C LYS A 91 -2.95 -13.35 -6.35
N PRO A 92 -3.22 -12.36 -7.22
CA PRO A 92 -2.90 -10.97 -6.95
C PRO A 92 -3.65 -10.47 -5.71
N LYS A 93 -3.02 -9.59 -4.94
CA LYS A 93 -3.55 -9.07 -3.67
C LYS A 93 -3.98 -7.62 -3.82
N LEU A 94 -5.21 -7.33 -3.39
CA LEU A 94 -5.68 -5.97 -3.16
C LEU A 94 -5.73 -5.73 -1.65
N VAL A 95 -4.81 -4.91 -1.15
CA VAL A 95 -4.78 -4.53 0.26
C VAL A 95 -5.67 -3.32 0.48
N VAL A 96 -6.69 -3.48 1.29
CA VAL A 96 -7.64 -2.42 1.62
C VAL A 96 -7.29 -1.81 2.96
N VAL A 97 -7.06 -0.51 2.95
CA VAL A 97 -6.78 0.30 4.13
C VAL A 97 -7.90 1.33 4.29
N GLY A 98 -8.71 1.13 5.28
CA GLY A 98 -9.85 2.00 5.57
C GLY A 98 -9.49 3.20 6.43
N GLY A 99 -10.40 4.19 6.47
CA GLY A 99 -10.39 5.28 7.46
C GLY A 99 -11.12 4.89 8.74
N SER A 100 -11.54 5.91 9.53
CA SER A 100 -12.20 5.73 10.82
C SER A 100 -13.55 4.99 10.78
N LYS A 101 -14.19 4.93 9.62
CA LYS A 101 -15.48 4.25 9.43
C LYS A 101 -15.43 3.43 8.14
N VAL A 102 -15.20 2.14 8.29
CA VAL A 102 -15.27 1.18 7.18
C VAL A 102 -16.66 0.53 7.19
N PRO A 103 -17.38 0.50 6.07
CA PRO A 103 -18.67 -0.18 5.97
C PRO A 103 -18.56 -1.67 6.31
N SER A 104 -19.61 -2.22 6.94
CA SER A 104 -19.66 -3.66 7.31
C SER A 104 -19.47 -4.58 6.12
N GLU A 105 -19.95 -4.18 4.96
CA GLU A 105 -19.82 -4.96 3.72
C GLU A 105 -18.36 -5.20 3.31
N MET A 106 -17.41 -4.33 3.71
CA MET A 106 -16.00 -4.57 3.44
C MET A 106 -15.48 -5.80 4.18
N TYR A 107 -15.94 -6.01 5.41
CA TYR A 107 -15.59 -7.19 6.20
C TYR A 107 -16.09 -8.49 5.58
N GLU A 108 -17.24 -8.44 4.92
CA GLU A 108 -17.85 -9.59 4.23
C GLU A 108 -17.20 -9.86 2.86
N LEU A 109 -16.83 -8.80 2.13
CA LEU A 109 -16.19 -8.88 0.82
C LEU A 109 -14.72 -9.32 0.90
N ALA A 110 -14.04 -9.04 2.00
CA ALA A 110 -12.64 -9.40 2.18
C ALA A 110 -12.46 -10.93 2.27
N ASN A 111 -11.43 -11.44 1.59
CA ASN A 111 -10.98 -12.82 1.78
C ASN A 111 -10.29 -12.97 3.14
N TRP A 112 -9.63 -11.91 3.58
CA TRP A 112 -8.88 -11.83 4.82
C TRP A 112 -9.12 -10.51 5.51
N ASN A 113 -9.68 -10.53 6.72
CA ASN A 113 -9.64 -9.42 7.65
C ASN A 113 -8.47 -9.65 8.60
N ILE A 114 -7.48 -8.77 8.58
CA ILE A 114 -6.19 -8.96 9.28
C ILE A 114 -5.93 -7.81 10.23
N SER A 115 -5.51 -8.15 11.44
CA SER A 115 -4.97 -7.19 12.39
C SER A 115 -3.44 -7.28 12.43
N ILE A 116 -2.79 -6.12 12.41
CA ILE A 116 -1.37 -6.00 12.73
C ILE A 116 -1.20 -6.06 14.24
N THR A 117 -2.05 -5.35 14.95
CA THR A 117 -2.25 -5.47 16.39
C THR A 117 -3.72 -5.17 16.70
N SER A 118 -4.21 -5.62 17.84
CA SER A 118 -5.55 -5.32 18.36
C SER A 118 -5.61 -3.98 19.11
N GLN A 119 -4.53 -3.21 19.10
CA GLN A 119 -4.49 -1.87 19.71
C GLN A 119 -4.68 -0.79 18.65
N PRO A 120 -5.28 0.38 18.98
CA PRO A 120 -5.39 1.50 18.06
C PRO A 120 -4.02 1.96 17.58
N HIS A 121 -3.86 2.08 16.27
CA HIS A 121 -2.63 2.57 15.63
C HIS A 121 -2.96 3.17 14.26
N SER A 122 -1.95 3.76 13.60
CA SER A 122 -2.16 4.39 12.29
C SER A 122 -2.26 3.36 11.16
N GLU A 123 -3.02 3.71 10.13
CA GLU A 123 -3.13 2.93 8.90
C GLU A 123 -1.79 2.81 8.16
N ILE A 124 -0.91 3.80 8.31
CA ILE A 124 0.44 3.80 7.74
C ILE A 124 1.26 2.67 8.36
N ALA A 125 1.21 2.54 9.70
CA ALA A 125 1.89 1.46 10.40
C ALA A 125 1.32 0.09 10.00
N ALA A 126 0.00 -0.02 9.90
CA ALA A 126 -0.64 -1.27 9.47
C ALA A 126 -0.16 -1.70 8.09
N LEU A 127 -0.17 -0.78 7.12
CA LEU A 127 0.27 -1.08 5.77
C LEU A 127 1.77 -1.43 5.71
N SER A 128 2.61 -0.69 6.41
CA SER A 128 4.06 -0.92 6.44
C SER A 128 4.40 -2.32 6.96
N VAL A 129 3.83 -2.68 8.10
CA VAL A 129 4.08 -4.00 8.72
C VAL A 129 3.50 -5.12 7.85
N PHE A 130 2.29 -4.95 7.30
CA PHE A 130 1.71 -5.94 6.39
C PHE A 130 2.62 -6.18 5.17
N LEU A 131 3.07 -5.13 4.49
CA LEU A 131 3.92 -5.26 3.32
C LEU A 131 5.28 -5.88 3.67
N HIS A 132 5.87 -5.48 4.81
CA HIS A 132 7.11 -6.06 5.32
C HIS A 132 6.99 -7.57 5.55
N GLU A 133 5.97 -8.00 6.25
CA GLU A 133 5.69 -9.41 6.47
C GLU A 133 5.37 -10.14 5.17
N PHE A 134 4.59 -9.52 4.28
CA PHE A 134 4.22 -10.13 3.00
C PHE A 134 5.43 -10.35 2.09
N PHE A 135 6.34 -9.39 2.00
CA PHE A 135 7.55 -9.45 1.17
C PHE A 135 8.75 -10.06 1.90
N GLU A 136 8.61 -10.44 3.19
CA GLU A 136 9.67 -11.05 3.99
C GLU A 136 10.95 -10.20 4.09
N GLY A 137 10.78 -8.89 4.17
CA GLY A 137 11.89 -7.93 4.23
C GLY A 137 12.60 -7.66 2.91
N LYS A 138 12.23 -8.34 1.83
CA LYS A 138 12.86 -8.16 0.50
C LYS A 138 12.62 -6.77 -0.09
N GLU A 139 11.53 -6.11 0.31
CA GLU A 139 11.23 -4.74 -0.12
C GLU A 139 12.25 -3.71 0.39
N LEU A 140 12.95 -3.99 1.51
CA LEU A 140 13.92 -3.08 2.11
C LEU A 140 15.18 -2.89 1.26
N ILE A 141 15.46 -3.84 0.39
CA ILE A 141 16.60 -3.80 -0.53
C ILE A 141 16.17 -3.70 -2.00
N LYS A 142 14.88 -3.42 -2.23
CA LYS A 142 14.34 -3.32 -3.58
C LYS A 142 14.94 -2.14 -4.34
N HIS A 143 15.42 -2.39 -5.53
CA HIS A 143 15.81 -1.36 -6.48
C HIS A 143 14.64 -1.00 -7.39
N PHE A 144 14.55 0.28 -7.71
CA PHE A 144 13.54 0.81 -8.62
C PHE A 144 14.21 1.22 -9.93
N ASP A 145 13.74 0.63 -11.03
CA ASP A 145 14.25 0.92 -12.36
C ASP A 145 13.94 2.38 -12.77
N ARG A 146 14.79 2.95 -13.63
CA ARG A 146 14.63 4.30 -14.17
C ARG A 146 14.61 5.41 -13.11
N ALA A 147 15.25 5.19 -11.98
CA ALA A 147 15.41 6.21 -10.95
C ALA A 147 16.44 7.27 -11.42
N LYS A 148 16.01 8.54 -11.46
CA LYS A 148 16.92 9.67 -11.71
C LYS A 148 17.79 9.97 -10.49
N MET A 149 17.27 9.68 -9.31
CA MET A 149 17.94 9.94 -8.04
C MET A 149 18.23 8.63 -7.32
N LYS A 150 19.49 8.45 -6.88
CA LYS A 150 19.92 7.28 -6.11
C LYS A 150 20.65 7.71 -4.85
N ILE A 151 20.27 7.12 -3.72
CA ILE A 151 20.98 7.33 -2.46
C ILE A 151 22.19 6.40 -2.41
N VAL A 152 23.35 6.99 -2.09
CA VAL A 152 24.53 6.21 -1.70
C VAL A 152 24.59 6.18 -0.18
N PRO A 153 24.36 5.02 0.45
CA PRO A 153 24.34 4.93 1.90
C PRO A 153 25.64 5.43 2.53
N GLN A 154 25.54 6.23 3.58
CA GLN A 154 26.65 6.79 4.31
C GLN A 154 26.47 6.53 5.81
N LYS A 155 27.56 6.20 6.52
CA LYS A 155 27.53 6.13 7.99
C LYS A 155 27.28 7.51 8.60
N GLN A 156 27.78 8.56 7.96
CA GLN A 156 27.60 9.96 8.33
C GLN A 156 27.46 10.82 7.08
N GLY A 157 26.58 11.81 7.12
CA GLY A 157 26.34 12.70 5.99
C GLY A 157 25.28 12.18 5.02
N LYS A 158 25.19 12.80 3.83
CA LYS A 158 24.24 12.49 2.76
C LYS A 158 24.96 12.46 1.42
N LYS A 159 24.69 11.46 0.59
CA LYS A 159 25.16 11.41 -0.78
C LYS A 159 24.06 10.92 -1.71
N ILE A 160 23.73 11.72 -2.72
CA ILE A 160 22.76 11.41 -3.77
C ILE A 160 23.50 11.50 -5.10
N ILE A 161 23.23 10.53 -5.98
CA ILE A 161 23.62 10.58 -7.38
C ILE A 161 22.39 10.95 -8.17
N VAL A 162 22.51 11.90 -9.08
CA VAL A 162 21.48 12.27 -10.04
C VAL A 162 21.96 11.82 -11.41
N GLU A 163 21.15 11.02 -12.10
CA GLU A 163 21.40 10.59 -13.48
C GLU A 163 20.52 11.46 -14.39
N ASP A 164 21.09 12.03 -15.43
CA ASP A 164 20.42 12.87 -16.44
C ASP A 164 19.48 12.03 -17.34
#